data_089e37f0d0cc95afa486d454fcd20e43
#
_entry.id   089e37f0d0cc95afa486d454fcd20e43
#
_cell.length_a   1.000
_cell.length_b   1.000
_cell.length_c   1.000
_cell.angle_alpha   90.00
_cell.angle_beta   90.00
_cell.angle_gamma   90.00
#
_symmetry.space_group_name_H-M   'P 1'
#
loop_
_entity.id
_entity.type
_entity.pdbx_description
1 polymer ?
#
loop_
_entity_poly.entity_id
_entity_poly.type
_entity_poly.pdbx_seq_one_letter_code
_entity_poly.pdbx_strand_id
1 'polypeptide(L)'
;MALLSETPLLKDIAAWTTHGRLTRARFGGALVLWLAVMMAGFAAAWLGLQSGASPMLGGGLIAIGLWFAVCATARRLHDMSHSGFWAILVFALFPIGFIPLLITESRAGENAWGENPKGLLKINDPRLLRRLTENAREGSVMHEVGSRDSEEKK
;
A
#
# COMPACT_ATOMS: atom_id res chain seq x y z
N MET A 1 20.04 -11.56 11.63
CA MET A 1 19.68 -10.24 11.08
C MET A 1 19.04 -10.29 9.67
N ALA A 2 19.01 -11.44 9.01
CA ALA A 2 18.48 -11.62 7.64
C ALA A 2 16.94 -11.80 7.55
N LEU A 3 16.24 -12.13 8.61
CA LEU A 3 14.82 -12.46 8.59
C LEU A 3 13.86 -11.28 8.45
N LEU A 4 14.30 -10.04 8.68
CA LEU A 4 13.48 -8.83 8.56
C LEU A 4 13.51 -8.22 7.15
N SER A 5 14.47 -8.62 6.30
CA SER A 5 14.62 -8.07 4.95
C SER A 5 13.73 -8.75 3.90
N GLU A 6 13.13 -9.89 4.22
CA GLU A 6 12.38 -10.74 3.28
C GLU A 6 10.87 -10.54 3.32
N THR A 7 10.33 -9.75 4.24
CA THR A 7 8.88 -9.51 4.25
C THR A 7 8.52 -8.46 3.20
N PRO A 8 7.72 -8.81 2.17
CA PRO A 8 7.32 -7.87 1.11
C PRO A 8 6.60 -6.64 1.66
N LEU A 9 6.01 -6.75 2.85
CA LEU A 9 5.36 -5.65 3.57
C LEU A 9 6.33 -4.53 3.94
N LEU A 10 7.51 -4.85 4.50
CA LEU A 10 8.49 -3.84 4.92
C LEU A 10 9.13 -3.13 3.72
N LYS A 11 9.41 -3.86 2.64
CA LYS A 11 9.92 -3.26 1.39
C LYS A 11 8.94 -2.23 0.82
N ASP A 12 7.64 -2.55 0.83
CA ASP A 12 6.61 -1.66 0.30
C ASP A 12 6.34 -0.44 1.20
N ILE A 13 6.38 -0.62 2.51
CA ILE A 13 6.17 0.47 3.48
C ILE A 13 7.37 1.42 3.51
N ALA A 14 8.58 0.87 3.47
CA ALA A 14 9.84 1.62 3.54
C ALA A 14 10.38 2.04 2.16
N ALA A 15 9.58 1.98 1.09
CA ALA A 15 10.06 2.35 -0.23
C ALA A 15 10.33 3.86 -0.35
N TRP A 16 11.57 4.20 -0.68
CA TRP A 16 12.07 5.57 -0.88
C TRP A 16 11.59 6.22 -2.18
N THR A 17 10.76 5.53 -2.97
CA THR A 17 10.33 5.97 -4.29
C THR A 17 8.86 6.39 -4.29
N THR A 18 8.53 7.34 -5.14
CA THR A 18 7.15 7.74 -5.41
C THR A 18 6.46 6.84 -6.44
N HIS A 19 7.18 5.90 -7.06
CA HIS A 19 6.64 5.00 -8.07
C HIS A 19 5.83 3.84 -7.47
N GLY A 20 4.86 3.36 -8.23
CA GLY A 20 4.01 2.23 -7.85
C GLY A 20 2.75 2.63 -7.08
N ARG A 21 2.07 1.65 -6.53
CA ARG A 21 0.78 1.77 -5.84
C ARG A 21 0.89 1.25 -4.41
N LEU A 22 0.14 1.85 -3.49
CA LEU A 22 0.13 1.48 -2.08
C LEU A 22 -1.32 1.30 -1.59
N THR A 23 -1.65 0.11 -1.08
CA THR A 23 -3.00 -0.16 -0.54
C THR A 23 -3.26 0.63 0.74
N ARG A 24 -4.54 0.83 1.08
CA ARG A 24 -4.93 1.56 2.31
C ARG A 24 -4.31 0.98 3.60
N ALA A 25 -4.27 -0.35 3.72
CA ALA A 25 -3.70 -1.00 4.91
C ALA A 25 -2.19 -0.76 5.03
N ARG A 26 -1.45 -0.90 3.92
CA ARG A 26 -0.01 -0.61 3.88
C ARG A 26 0.27 0.88 4.08
N PHE A 27 -0.60 1.76 3.56
CA PHE A 27 -0.53 3.20 3.79
C PHE A 27 -0.73 3.54 5.27
N GLY A 28 -1.71 2.92 5.94
CA GLY A 28 -1.89 3.07 7.39
C GLY A 28 -0.65 2.67 8.17
N GLY A 29 -0.01 1.54 7.82
CA GLY A 29 1.26 1.12 8.40
C GLY A 29 2.41 2.10 8.14
N ALA A 30 2.48 2.65 6.93
CA ALA A 30 3.47 3.68 6.57
C ALA A 30 3.28 4.98 7.38
N LEU A 31 2.02 5.39 7.64
CA LEU A 31 1.73 6.54 8.49
C LEU A 31 2.18 6.33 9.94
N VAL A 32 1.94 5.14 10.50
CA VAL A 32 2.40 4.81 11.87
C VAL A 32 3.92 4.87 11.93
N LEU A 33 4.62 4.28 10.96
CA LEU A 33 6.08 4.33 10.88
C LEU A 33 6.59 5.77 10.74
N TRP A 34 5.98 6.55 9.85
CA TRP A 34 6.32 7.96 9.68
C TRP A 34 6.15 8.77 10.97
N LEU A 35 5.02 8.62 11.66
CA LEU A 35 4.78 9.29 12.93
C LEU A 35 5.81 8.88 13.99
N ALA A 36 6.18 7.60 14.06
CA ALA A 36 7.21 7.13 14.98
C ALA A 36 8.58 7.77 14.69
N VAL A 37 8.99 7.84 13.43
CA VAL A 37 10.24 8.49 13.01
C VAL A 37 10.21 9.99 13.30
N MET A 38 9.10 10.66 13.04
CA MET A 38 8.93 12.09 13.35
C MET A 38 9.01 12.34 14.86
N MET A 39 8.33 11.54 15.67
CA MET A 39 8.40 11.66 17.14
C MET A 39 9.82 11.42 17.66
N ALA A 40 10.53 10.42 17.15
CA ALA A 40 11.92 10.17 17.49
C ALA A 40 12.82 11.35 17.09
N GLY A 41 12.58 11.94 15.92
CA GLY A 41 13.30 13.11 15.45
C GLY A 41 13.08 14.35 16.33
N PHE A 42 11.84 14.63 16.71
CA PHE A 42 11.52 15.71 17.64
C PHE A 42 12.14 15.47 19.03
N ALA A 43 12.06 14.25 19.55
CA ALA A 43 12.67 13.90 20.84
C ALA A 43 14.19 14.07 20.80
N ALA A 44 14.86 13.58 19.74
CA ALA A 44 16.30 13.76 19.56
C ALA A 44 16.71 15.23 19.44
N ALA A 45 15.97 16.02 18.70
CA ALA A 45 16.23 17.48 18.58
C ALA A 45 16.07 18.18 19.95
N TRP A 46 14.99 17.86 20.67
CA TRP A 46 14.71 18.41 21.99
C TRP A 46 15.82 18.07 23.01
N LEU A 47 16.21 16.79 23.09
CA LEU A 47 17.30 16.36 23.97
C LEU A 47 18.64 17.01 23.59
N GLY A 48 18.92 17.18 22.31
CA GLY A 48 20.11 17.90 21.84
C GLY A 48 20.15 19.34 22.35
N LEU A 49 19.02 20.06 22.25
CA LEU A 49 18.90 21.43 22.75
C LEU A 49 19.10 21.51 24.27
N GLN A 50 18.53 20.57 25.03
CA GLN A 50 18.64 20.55 26.51
C GLN A 50 20.05 20.23 26.99
N SER A 51 20.77 19.35 26.30
CA SER A 51 22.12 18.92 26.65
C SER A 51 23.22 19.86 26.12
N GLY A 52 22.87 20.92 25.38
CA GLY A 52 23.84 21.77 24.68
C GLY A 52 24.50 21.11 23.48
N ALA A 53 24.00 19.92 23.07
CA ALA A 53 24.45 19.25 21.86
C ALA A 53 23.73 19.75 20.62
N SER A 54 24.25 19.37 19.44
CA SER A 54 23.64 19.78 18.18
C SER A 54 22.28 19.10 17.94
N PRO A 55 21.20 19.84 17.59
CA PRO A 55 19.91 19.27 17.22
C PRO A 55 19.91 18.66 15.80
N MET A 56 21.03 18.65 15.09
CA MET A 56 21.11 18.24 13.68
C MET A 56 20.67 16.78 13.46
N LEU A 57 20.95 15.88 14.41
CA LEU A 57 20.51 14.47 14.33
C LEU A 57 18.97 14.40 14.29
N GLY A 58 18.30 15.14 15.17
CA GLY A 58 16.84 15.21 15.18
C GLY A 58 16.28 15.81 13.89
N GLY A 59 16.89 16.89 13.40
CA GLY A 59 16.54 17.51 12.14
C GLY A 59 16.67 16.55 10.93
N GLY A 60 17.73 15.74 10.91
CA GLY A 60 17.95 14.72 9.90
C GLY A 60 16.85 13.64 9.92
N LEU A 61 16.47 13.16 11.10
CA LEU A 61 15.37 12.19 11.24
C LEU A 61 14.03 12.77 10.80
N ILE A 62 13.74 14.04 11.12
CA ILE A 62 12.53 14.72 10.66
C ILE A 62 12.51 14.80 9.14
N ALA A 63 13.61 15.20 8.50
CA ALA A 63 13.69 15.28 7.03
C ALA A 63 13.48 13.92 6.37
N ILE A 64 14.06 12.85 6.91
CA ILE A 64 13.83 11.48 6.46
C ILE A 64 12.36 11.09 6.60
N GLY A 65 11.75 11.36 7.76
CA GLY A 65 10.34 11.07 8.01
C GLY A 65 9.42 11.79 7.03
N LEU A 66 9.65 13.07 6.76
CA LEU A 66 8.90 13.84 5.77
C LEU A 66 9.02 13.25 4.36
N TRP A 67 10.22 12.84 3.96
CA TRP A 67 10.42 12.21 2.67
C TRP A 67 9.62 10.91 2.54
N PHE A 68 9.64 10.05 3.55
CA PHE A 68 8.80 8.85 3.60
C PHE A 68 7.31 9.15 3.49
N ALA A 69 6.84 10.18 4.20
CA ALA A 69 5.45 10.61 4.16
C ALA A 69 5.04 11.03 2.75
N VAL A 70 5.88 11.78 2.05
CA VAL A 70 5.65 12.20 0.66
C VAL A 70 5.58 10.99 -0.27
N CYS A 71 6.55 10.07 -0.18
CA CYS A 71 6.57 8.85 -0.99
C CYS A 71 5.33 7.97 -0.77
N ALA A 72 4.97 7.73 0.49
CA ALA A 72 3.80 6.93 0.83
C ALA A 72 2.50 7.58 0.34
N THR A 73 2.36 8.90 0.51
CA THR A 73 1.18 9.66 0.07
C THR A 73 1.05 9.66 -1.45
N ALA A 74 2.12 9.90 -2.20
CA ALA A 74 2.13 9.84 -3.66
C ALA A 74 1.71 8.46 -4.17
N ARG A 75 2.29 7.39 -3.65
CA ARG A 75 1.94 6.00 -4.02
C ARG A 75 0.50 5.65 -3.67
N ARG A 76 -0.03 6.20 -2.59
CA ARG A 76 -1.44 6.03 -2.24
C ARG A 76 -2.37 6.76 -3.20
N LEU A 77 -2.03 7.97 -3.61
CA LEU A 77 -2.75 8.72 -4.64
C LEU A 77 -2.73 7.99 -6.00
N HIS A 78 -1.60 7.40 -6.37
CA HIS A 78 -1.48 6.56 -7.56
C HIS A 78 -2.40 5.33 -7.50
N ASP A 79 -2.57 4.73 -6.33
CA ASP A 79 -3.50 3.59 -6.14
C ASP A 79 -4.96 4.00 -6.35
N MET A 80 -5.30 5.26 -6.07
CA MET A 80 -6.59 5.87 -6.34
C MET A 80 -6.70 6.44 -7.77
N SER A 81 -5.67 6.27 -8.62
CA SER A 81 -5.53 6.83 -9.97
C SER A 81 -5.48 8.36 -10.01
N HIS A 82 -4.93 8.98 -8.97
CA HIS A 82 -4.64 10.40 -8.92
C HIS A 82 -3.14 10.64 -9.08
N SER A 83 -2.79 11.82 -9.61
CA SER A 83 -1.38 12.24 -9.68
C SER A 83 -0.78 12.47 -8.29
N GLY A 84 0.48 12.13 -8.11
CA GLY A 84 1.23 12.37 -6.87
C GLY A 84 1.31 13.85 -6.47
N PHE A 85 1.12 14.79 -7.40
CA PHE A 85 1.07 16.22 -7.10
C PHE A 85 -0.04 16.62 -6.09
N TRP A 86 -1.12 15.85 -6.03
CA TRP A 86 -2.16 16.04 -5.03
C TRP A 86 -1.67 15.86 -3.59
N ALA A 87 -0.48 15.26 -3.39
CA ALA A 87 0.13 15.18 -2.08
C ALA A 87 0.34 16.56 -1.45
N ILE A 88 0.65 17.58 -2.25
CA ILE A 88 0.79 18.96 -1.76
C ILE A 88 -0.49 19.42 -1.06
N LEU A 89 -1.65 19.17 -1.68
CA LEU A 89 -2.95 19.52 -1.09
C LEU A 89 -3.25 18.70 0.15
N VAL A 90 -2.91 17.40 0.14
CA VAL A 90 -3.09 16.51 1.29
C VAL A 90 -2.32 17.05 2.50
N PHE A 91 -1.06 17.44 2.32
CA PHE A 91 -0.25 18.03 3.40
C PHE A 91 -0.73 19.43 3.81
N ALA A 92 -1.19 20.24 2.87
CA ALA A 92 -1.73 21.59 3.17
C ALA A 92 -3.00 21.50 4.03
N LEU A 93 -3.81 20.46 3.84
CA LEU A 93 -5.05 20.21 4.59
C LEU A 93 -4.84 19.23 5.77
N PHE A 94 -3.62 19.13 6.31
CA PHE A 94 -3.34 18.24 7.44
C PHE A 94 -4.20 18.59 8.68
N PRO A 95 -4.79 17.61 9.38
CA PRO A 95 -4.81 16.14 9.13
C PRO A 95 -5.96 15.68 8.23
N ILE A 96 -6.89 16.55 7.86
CA ILE A 96 -8.13 16.23 7.13
C ILE A 96 -7.83 15.59 5.77
N GLY A 97 -6.79 16.10 5.09
CA GLY A 97 -6.35 15.58 3.78
C GLY A 97 -5.98 14.09 3.77
N PHE A 98 -5.61 13.52 4.92
CA PHE A 98 -5.27 12.09 5.03
C PHE A 98 -6.49 11.18 5.16
N ILE A 99 -7.64 11.69 5.57
CA ILE A 99 -8.87 10.91 5.76
C ILE A 99 -9.30 10.19 4.47
N PRO A 100 -9.42 10.86 3.32
CA PRO A 100 -9.78 10.18 2.07
C PRO A 100 -8.80 9.06 1.69
N LEU A 101 -7.50 9.23 1.95
CA LEU A 101 -6.48 8.25 1.63
C LEU A 101 -6.61 6.97 2.46
N LEU A 102 -7.13 7.06 3.67
CA LEU A 102 -7.36 5.94 4.57
C LEU A 102 -8.67 5.21 4.28
N ILE A 103 -9.71 5.94 3.86
CA ILE A 103 -11.07 5.38 3.69
C ILE A 103 -11.25 4.79 2.29
N THR A 104 -10.78 5.48 1.23
CA THR A 104 -11.03 5.10 -0.17
C THR A 104 -10.38 3.76 -0.51
N GLU A 105 -11.06 2.94 -1.26
CA GLU A 105 -10.50 1.67 -1.73
C GLU A 105 -9.58 1.84 -2.94
N SER A 106 -8.71 0.84 -3.14
CA SER A 106 -7.84 0.75 -4.31
C SER A 106 -8.67 0.55 -5.57
N ARG A 107 -8.37 1.28 -6.65
CA ARG A 107 -9.03 1.06 -7.93
C ARG A 107 -8.64 -0.29 -8.53
N ALA A 108 -9.63 -1.03 -8.99
CA ALA A 108 -9.43 -2.29 -9.67
C ALA A 108 -8.69 -2.13 -11.01
N GLY A 109 -7.91 -3.14 -11.35
CA GLY A 109 -7.15 -3.21 -12.60
C GLY A 109 -5.87 -2.40 -12.59
N GLU A 110 -5.18 -2.47 -13.72
CA GLU A 110 -3.96 -1.73 -14.01
C GLU A 110 -4.27 -0.26 -14.29
N ASN A 111 -3.37 0.61 -13.86
CA ASN A 111 -3.40 2.04 -14.16
C ASN A 111 -2.01 2.52 -14.62
N ALA A 112 -1.84 3.82 -14.84
CA ALA A 112 -0.57 4.42 -15.29
C ALA A 112 0.63 4.14 -14.35
N TRP A 113 0.40 3.74 -13.12
CA TRP A 113 1.43 3.47 -12.11
C TRP A 113 1.61 1.97 -11.79
N GLY A 114 0.95 1.09 -12.56
CA GLY A 114 1.11 -0.36 -12.47
C GLY A 114 -0.13 -1.13 -12.08
N GLU A 115 0.06 -2.43 -11.87
CA GLU A 115 -1.00 -3.38 -11.49
C GLU A 115 -1.55 -3.09 -10.09
N ASN A 116 -2.80 -3.53 -9.86
CA ASN A 116 -3.41 -3.41 -8.53
C ASN A 116 -2.70 -4.33 -7.53
N PRO A 117 -2.15 -3.79 -6.41
CA PRO A 117 -1.44 -4.58 -5.42
C PRO A 117 -2.28 -5.67 -4.73
N LYS A 118 -3.62 -5.58 -4.82
CA LYS A 118 -4.58 -6.60 -4.35
C LYS A 118 -4.95 -7.61 -5.42
N GLY A 119 -4.42 -7.51 -6.64
CA GLY A 119 -4.79 -8.36 -7.76
C GLY A 119 -6.24 -8.19 -8.26
N LEU A 120 -6.91 -7.10 -7.88
CA LEU A 120 -8.27 -6.81 -8.33
C LEU A 120 -8.26 -6.44 -9.81
N LEU A 121 -8.98 -7.21 -10.62
CA LEU A 121 -9.14 -6.99 -12.06
C LEU A 121 -10.41 -6.18 -12.33
N LYS A 122 -10.41 -5.42 -13.42
CA LYS A 122 -11.64 -4.76 -13.92
C LYS A 122 -12.60 -5.83 -14.44
N ILE A 123 -13.91 -5.56 -14.37
CA ILE A 123 -14.95 -6.49 -14.87
C ILE A 123 -14.73 -6.87 -16.34
N ASN A 124 -14.23 -5.94 -17.15
CA ASN A 124 -13.95 -6.17 -18.58
C ASN A 124 -12.50 -6.60 -18.85
N ASP A 125 -11.72 -7.01 -17.83
CA ASP A 125 -10.36 -7.49 -18.03
C ASP A 125 -10.40 -8.91 -18.61
N PRO A 126 -9.76 -9.16 -19.76
CA PRO A 126 -9.73 -10.50 -20.39
C PRO A 126 -9.20 -11.58 -19.44
N ARG A 127 -8.30 -11.21 -18.53
CA ARG A 127 -7.74 -12.14 -17.51
C ARG A 127 -8.82 -12.59 -16.51
N LEU A 128 -9.75 -11.69 -16.14
CA LEU A 128 -10.88 -12.03 -15.27
C LEU A 128 -11.86 -12.97 -15.99
N LEU A 129 -12.21 -12.63 -17.22
CA LEU A 129 -13.10 -13.47 -18.03
C LEU A 129 -12.53 -14.87 -18.21
N ARG A 130 -11.25 -14.98 -18.52
CA ARG A 130 -10.56 -16.27 -18.62
C ARG A 130 -10.63 -17.09 -17.34
N ARG A 131 -10.32 -16.49 -16.18
CA ARG A 131 -10.42 -17.15 -14.86
C ARG A 131 -11.84 -17.63 -14.56
N LEU A 132 -12.85 -16.80 -14.88
CA LEU A 132 -14.24 -17.16 -14.66
C LEU A 132 -14.67 -18.34 -15.56
N THR A 133 -14.24 -18.35 -16.81
CA THR A 133 -14.52 -19.48 -17.72
C THR A 133 -13.80 -20.76 -17.34
N GLU A 134 -12.56 -20.67 -16.88
CA GLU A 134 -11.80 -21.83 -16.36
C GLU A 134 -12.48 -22.40 -15.12
N ASN A 135 -12.84 -21.58 -14.14
CA ASN A 135 -13.53 -22.01 -12.92
C ASN A 135 -14.91 -22.61 -13.21
N ALA A 136 -15.66 -22.02 -14.15
CA ALA A 136 -16.97 -22.54 -14.58
C ALA A 136 -16.81 -23.93 -15.24
N ARG A 137 -15.76 -24.13 -16.03
CA ARG A 137 -15.45 -25.38 -16.69
C ARG A 137 -15.06 -26.47 -15.67
N GLU A 138 -14.21 -26.12 -14.70
CA GLU A 138 -13.83 -27.03 -13.62
C GLU A 138 -15.03 -27.44 -12.77
N GLY A 139 -15.91 -26.49 -12.43
CA GLY A 139 -17.15 -26.77 -11.70
C GLY A 139 -18.10 -27.70 -12.45
N SER A 140 -18.22 -27.56 -13.79
CA SER A 140 -19.04 -28.42 -14.61
C SER A 140 -18.49 -29.87 -14.71
N VAL A 141 -17.15 -30.00 -14.80
CA VAL A 141 -16.47 -31.32 -14.81
C VAL A 141 -16.68 -32.05 -13.49
N MET A 142 -16.56 -31.36 -12.37
CA MET A 142 -16.77 -31.96 -11.04
C MET A 142 -18.21 -32.42 -10.84
N HIS A 143 -19.18 -31.68 -11.36
CA HIS A 143 -20.59 -32.06 -11.30
C HIS A 143 -20.85 -33.32 -12.15
N GLU A 144 -20.24 -33.40 -13.33
CA GLU A 144 -20.41 -34.57 -14.24
C GLU A 144 -19.76 -35.84 -13.66
N VAL A 145 -18.60 -35.73 -13.04
CA VAL A 145 -17.93 -36.86 -12.35
C VAL A 145 -18.78 -37.32 -11.17
N GLY A 146 -19.28 -36.42 -10.34
CA GLY A 146 -20.11 -36.78 -9.18
C GLY A 146 -21.45 -37.43 -9.58
N SER A 147 -22.01 -37.11 -10.72
CA SER A 147 -23.23 -37.77 -11.24
C SER A 147 -22.98 -39.21 -11.72
N ARG A 148 -21.83 -39.48 -12.39
CA ARG A 148 -21.44 -40.82 -12.84
C ARG A 148 -21.20 -41.75 -11.67
N ASP A 149 -20.49 -41.32 -10.64
CA ASP A 149 -20.23 -42.09 -9.43
C ASP A 149 -21.52 -42.50 -8.67
N SER A 150 -22.57 -41.67 -8.79
CA SER A 150 -23.87 -41.95 -8.18
C SER A 150 -24.72 -42.97 -8.99
N GLU A 151 -24.51 -43.05 -10.29
CA GLU A 151 -25.18 -44.01 -11.19
C GLU A 151 -24.53 -45.40 -11.10
N GLU A 152 -23.21 -45.50 -10.93
CA GLU A 152 -22.48 -46.76 -10.83
C GLU A 152 -22.73 -47.50 -9.51
N LYS A 153 -23.23 -46.82 -8.48
CA LYS A 153 -23.57 -47.38 -7.17
C LYS A 153 -25.01 -47.89 -7.02
N LYS A 154 -25.81 -47.85 -8.08
CA LYS A 154 -27.19 -48.42 -8.14
C LYS A 154 -27.21 -49.74 -8.87
#